data_5f9bb2d79f184addbbc18ad08dd75ff2
#
_entry.id   5f9bb2d79f184addbbc18ad08dd75ff2
#
_cell.length_a   1.000
_cell.length_b   1.000
_cell.length_c   1.000
_cell.angle_alpha   90.00
_cell.angle_beta   90.00
_cell.angle_gamma   90.00
#
_symmetry.space_group_name_H-M   'P 1'
#
loop_
_entity.id
_entity.type
_entity.pdbx_description
1 polymer ?
#
loop_
_entity_poly.entity_id
_entity_poly.type
_entity_poly.pdbx_seq_one_letter_code
_entity_poly.pdbx_strand_id
1 'polypeptide(L)'
;MPVHEMEPPSFAAPSTPRRVSPAPGGRMRQGASACSALLLAVLTVLAWPGALPASRARTVVDAAGTTVNLPHEIGRAICSGSGCLRLLTYLQAQDRVVAVDSIEKRCTMFDARPYALANPQFKNLPLFGEFRGFDRPELIAALEEQPQVIFKTFWTSGHDPGMLRSRTGIPVVALNHGDLGDRREDLFSSLRLMGEVMGKKQRAEEVIAFIEGAIRDLDRRTADIPGDRLRSCFVGGIAYRGPHGLQSTEPGYPPFAFTHAANVASPANRGMEHVTVAKEQIVQWDPEVIFLDLSTTQGGDAAGALFELKTDPAYQSLSAAKTGEVYGVLPYNWYSQNLGSILADAYFVGKVLYPWRFEDIDPAKKADEIYAFLVGKKVFSEMSAAFGGLAFERIPLE
;
A
#
# COMPACT_ATOMS: atom_id res chain seq x y z
N MET A 1 2.21 10.99 42.76
CA MET A 1 3.24 9.93 42.75
C MET A 1 4.08 10.17 41.50
N PRO A 2 5.40 10.36 41.60
CA PRO A 2 6.25 10.73 40.48
C PRO A 2 6.58 9.53 39.61
N VAL A 3 6.59 9.77 38.29
CA VAL A 3 6.95 8.81 37.25
C VAL A 3 8.48 8.68 37.24
N HIS A 4 8.97 7.46 37.39
CA HIS A 4 10.39 7.12 37.25
C HIS A 4 10.78 7.12 35.78
N GLU A 5 11.70 8.01 35.40
CA GLU A 5 12.48 7.93 34.17
C GLU A 5 13.48 6.77 34.30
N MET A 6 13.43 5.85 33.34
CA MET A 6 14.46 4.82 33.17
C MET A 6 15.46 5.28 32.12
N GLU A 7 16.70 5.48 32.52
CA GLU A 7 17.85 5.70 31.62
C GLU A 7 18.17 4.44 30.79
N PRO A 8 18.63 4.61 29.53
CA PRO A 8 19.04 3.49 28.69
C PRO A 8 20.46 2.98 29.07
N PRO A 9 20.75 1.69 28.89
CA PRO A 9 22.04 1.11 29.21
C PRO A 9 23.14 1.52 28.21
N SER A 10 24.29 1.88 28.75
CA SER A 10 25.53 2.19 28.05
C SER A 10 26.13 0.92 27.42
N PHE A 11 26.36 0.94 26.11
CA PHE A 11 27.13 -0.12 25.42
C PHE A 11 28.59 0.27 25.31
N ALA A 12 29.46 -0.56 25.89
CA ALA A 12 30.90 -0.51 25.79
C ALA A 12 31.39 -0.99 24.39
N ALA A 13 32.37 -0.31 23.83
CA ALA A 13 32.96 -0.61 22.53
C ALA A 13 33.82 -1.92 22.57
N PRO A 14 33.85 -2.73 21.50
CA PRO A 14 34.68 -3.88 21.41
C PRO A 14 36.12 -3.54 20.98
N SER A 15 37.07 -4.19 21.67
CA SER A 15 38.53 -4.13 21.50
C SER A 15 38.96 -4.78 20.16
N THR A 16 39.95 -4.13 19.53
CA THR A 16 40.70 -4.55 18.33
C THR A 16 41.43 -5.87 18.48
N PRO A 17 41.51 -6.75 17.46
CA PRO A 17 42.35 -7.94 17.48
C PRO A 17 43.78 -7.65 16.99
N ARG A 18 44.74 -8.23 17.69
CA ARG A 18 46.22 -8.22 17.44
C ARG A 18 46.57 -8.91 16.12
N ARG A 19 47.47 -8.26 15.38
CA ARG A 19 48.24 -8.85 14.27
C ARG A 19 49.16 -9.97 14.75
N VAL A 20 49.15 -11.10 14.05
CA VAL A 20 50.18 -12.15 14.15
C VAL A 20 50.93 -12.19 12.83
N SER A 21 52.28 -12.05 12.90
CA SER A 21 53.19 -12.13 11.76
C SER A 21 53.61 -13.59 11.47
N PRO A 22 53.96 -13.93 10.23
CA PRO A 22 54.38 -15.27 9.87
C PRO A 22 55.90 -15.45 9.99
N ALA A 23 56.36 -16.63 10.41
CA ALA A 23 57.76 -17.08 10.40
C ALA A 23 58.05 -17.98 9.19
N PRO A 24 59.31 -18.06 8.75
CA PRO A 24 59.68 -18.53 7.42
C PRO A 24 60.28 -19.96 7.38
N GLY A 25 60.26 -20.53 6.18
CA GLY A 25 61.43 -21.34 5.68
C GLY A 25 61.24 -22.85 5.69
N GLY A 26 61.37 -23.43 4.50
CA GLY A 26 61.61 -24.87 4.30
C GLY A 26 61.71 -25.23 2.82
N ARG A 27 62.88 -25.06 2.21
CA ARG A 27 63.23 -25.63 0.88
C ARG A 27 63.67 -27.11 1.03
N MET A 28 63.19 -27.96 0.11
CA MET A 28 63.99 -29.14 -0.40
C MET A 28 63.32 -29.63 -1.71
N ARG A 29 64.04 -29.47 -2.74
CA ARG A 29 64.91 -30.33 -3.63
C ARG A 29 64.17 -31.37 -4.47
N GLN A 30 64.48 -31.19 -5.74
CA GLN A 30 64.27 -31.93 -6.96
C GLN A 30 64.58 -33.44 -6.89
N GLY A 31 63.83 -34.20 -7.68
CA GLY A 31 64.22 -35.52 -8.17
C GLY A 31 63.45 -35.83 -9.44
N ALA A 32 64.16 -35.76 -10.56
CA ALA A 32 63.65 -36.16 -11.87
C ALA A 32 63.73 -37.70 -12.04
N SER A 33 62.74 -38.30 -12.69
CA SER A 33 63.04 -39.41 -13.59
C SER A 33 61.91 -39.67 -14.56
N ALA A 34 62.22 -39.76 -15.82
CA ALA A 34 61.38 -40.04 -16.95
C ALA A 34 61.01 -41.51 -17.06
N CYS A 35 59.79 -41.84 -17.49
CA CYS A 35 59.50 -43.01 -18.30
C CYS A 35 58.22 -42.84 -19.11
N SER A 36 58.37 -42.82 -20.41
CA SER A 36 57.34 -42.78 -21.40
C SER A 36 56.51 -44.07 -21.42
N ALA A 37 55.18 -43.96 -21.40
CA ALA A 37 54.29 -45.01 -21.90
C ALA A 37 53.09 -44.35 -22.57
N LEU A 38 52.99 -44.46 -23.90
CA LEU A 38 51.83 -44.13 -24.70
C LEU A 38 50.67 -45.03 -24.30
N LEU A 39 49.56 -44.51 -23.82
CA LEU A 39 48.28 -45.18 -23.77
C LEU A 39 47.23 -44.26 -24.41
N LEU A 40 46.79 -44.65 -25.63
CA LEU A 40 45.63 -44.05 -26.30
C LEU A 40 44.39 -44.42 -25.50
N ALA A 41 43.88 -43.48 -24.70
CA ALA A 41 42.53 -43.60 -24.11
C ALA A 41 41.53 -42.90 -25.01
N VAL A 42 40.72 -43.71 -25.70
CA VAL A 42 39.51 -43.31 -26.44
C VAL A 42 38.50 -42.82 -25.38
N LEU A 43 38.39 -41.51 -25.19
CA LEU A 43 37.33 -40.90 -24.39
C LEU A 43 36.01 -40.97 -25.19
N THR A 44 35.22 -41.99 -24.99
CA THR A 44 33.78 -41.97 -25.29
C THR A 44 33.09 -41.01 -24.34
N VAL A 45 32.84 -39.82 -24.82
CA VAL A 45 31.94 -38.86 -24.15
C VAL A 45 30.52 -39.44 -24.22
N LEU A 46 30.11 -40.12 -23.15
CA LEU A 46 28.68 -40.41 -22.89
C LEU A 46 28.00 -39.03 -22.69
N ALA A 47 27.36 -38.54 -23.76
CA ALA A 47 26.41 -37.44 -23.65
C ALA A 47 25.28 -37.89 -22.73
N TRP A 48 25.27 -37.39 -21.51
CA TRP A 48 24.16 -37.55 -20.57
C TRP A 48 23.01 -36.66 -21.08
N PRO A 49 21.87 -37.25 -21.58
CA PRO A 49 20.72 -36.44 -21.93
C PRO A 49 19.93 -36.15 -20.67
N GLY A 50 20.27 -35.04 -20.02
CA GLY A 50 19.60 -34.68 -18.76
C GLY A 50 20.12 -33.44 -18.06
N ALA A 51 20.95 -32.61 -18.71
CA ALA A 51 21.18 -31.30 -18.22
C ALA A 51 19.89 -30.48 -18.44
N LEU A 52 19.03 -30.41 -17.40
CA LEU A 52 17.98 -29.41 -17.35
C LEU A 52 18.62 -28.05 -17.65
N PRO A 53 18.05 -27.24 -18.56
CA PRO A 53 18.62 -25.94 -18.85
C PRO A 53 18.76 -25.20 -17.53
N ALA A 54 19.98 -24.82 -17.19
CA ALA A 54 20.22 -23.97 -16.03
C ALA A 54 19.28 -22.76 -16.17
N SER A 55 18.34 -22.64 -15.24
CA SER A 55 17.39 -21.54 -15.22
C SER A 55 18.21 -20.24 -15.29
N ARG A 56 18.13 -19.54 -16.42
CA ARG A 56 18.88 -18.30 -16.61
C ARG A 56 18.45 -17.34 -15.49
N ALA A 57 19.35 -17.11 -14.53
CA ALA A 57 19.16 -16.09 -13.52
C ALA A 57 19.06 -14.73 -14.22
N ARG A 58 18.15 -13.89 -13.78
CA ARG A 58 18.04 -12.50 -14.22
C ARG A 58 18.26 -11.58 -13.02
N THR A 59 18.68 -10.37 -13.27
CA THR A 59 18.93 -9.37 -12.23
C THR A 59 17.97 -8.19 -12.40
N VAL A 60 17.56 -7.61 -11.27
CA VAL A 60 16.87 -6.32 -11.21
C VAL A 60 17.57 -5.43 -10.18
N VAL A 61 17.46 -4.13 -10.33
CA VAL A 61 17.87 -3.17 -9.29
C VAL A 61 16.58 -2.75 -8.56
N ASP A 62 16.54 -2.99 -7.25
CA ASP A 62 15.38 -2.67 -6.43
C ASP A 62 15.35 -1.19 -6.00
N ALA A 63 14.27 -0.77 -5.31
CA ALA A 63 14.09 0.61 -4.87
C ALA A 63 15.12 1.08 -3.84
N ALA A 64 15.85 0.16 -3.20
CA ALA A 64 16.98 0.47 -2.32
C ALA A 64 18.32 0.56 -3.07
N GLY A 65 18.32 0.46 -4.40
CA GLY A 65 19.53 0.43 -5.22
C GLY A 65 20.28 -0.90 -5.18
N THR A 66 19.68 -1.95 -4.64
CA THR A 66 20.32 -3.26 -4.51
C THR A 66 20.09 -4.10 -5.77
N THR A 67 21.16 -4.69 -6.31
CA THR A 67 21.04 -5.68 -7.37
C THR A 67 20.57 -7.02 -6.80
N VAL A 68 19.41 -7.49 -7.24
CA VAL A 68 18.78 -8.73 -6.77
C VAL A 68 18.78 -9.75 -7.89
N ASN A 69 19.37 -10.93 -7.60
CA ASN A 69 19.34 -12.10 -8.49
C ASN A 69 18.02 -12.85 -8.32
N LEU A 70 17.33 -13.11 -9.41
CA LEU A 70 16.02 -13.73 -9.43
C LEU A 70 16.00 -14.96 -10.36
N PRO A 71 15.18 -15.98 -10.09
CA PRO A 71 14.84 -16.99 -11.07
C PRO A 71 14.24 -16.36 -12.34
N HIS A 72 14.38 -17.04 -13.47
CA HIS A 72 13.83 -16.55 -14.73
C HIS A 72 12.30 -16.35 -14.65
N GLU A 73 11.61 -17.32 -14.05
CA GLU A 73 10.16 -17.27 -13.83
C GLU A 73 9.84 -17.30 -12.33
N ILE A 74 8.91 -16.45 -11.94
CA ILE A 74 8.41 -16.35 -10.57
C ILE A 74 6.98 -16.88 -10.55
N GLY A 75 6.79 -18.07 -10.01
CA GLY A 75 5.48 -18.69 -9.78
C GLY A 75 4.98 -18.56 -8.35
N ARG A 76 5.86 -18.24 -7.38
CA ARG A 76 5.52 -18.12 -5.96
C ARG A 76 6.14 -16.87 -5.36
N ALA A 77 5.31 -16.05 -4.74
CA ALA A 77 5.71 -14.79 -4.13
C ALA A 77 5.02 -14.58 -2.78
N ILE A 78 5.64 -13.80 -1.91
CA ILE A 78 4.97 -13.15 -0.77
C ILE A 78 5.16 -11.64 -0.85
N CYS A 79 4.20 -10.91 -0.28
CA CYS A 79 4.19 -9.46 -0.24
C CYS A 79 4.20 -9.00 1.20
N SER A 80 5.28 -8.38 1.63
CA SER A 80 5.49 -7.86 2.97
C SER A 80 5.35 -6.33 3.02
N GLY A 81 4.73 -5.84 4.07
CA GLY A 81 4.55 -4.42 4.30
C GLY A 81 3.27 -3.84 3.68
N SER A 82 2.90 -2.66 4.20
CA SER A 82 1.62 -2.02 3.84
C SER A 82 1.53 -1.72 2.35
N GLY A 83 0.44 -2.11 1.73
CA GLY A 83 0.17 -1.84 0.31
C GLY A 83 0.84 -2.78 -0.69
N CYS A 84 1.79 -3.62 -0.27
CA CYS A 84 2.54 -4.50 -1.16
C CYS A 84 1.61 -5.50 -1.89
N LEU A 85 0.78 -6.23 -1.15
CA LEU A 85 -0.14 -7.23 -1.72
C LEU A 85 -1.18 -6.61 -2.66
N ARG A 86 -1.60 -5.38 -2.38
CA ARG A 86 -2.47 -4.60 -3.26
C ARG A 86 -1.85 -4.37 -4.63
N LEU A 87 -0.57 -3.95 -4.70
CA LEU A 87 0.12 -3.73 -5.97
C LEU A 87 0.21 -5.02 -6.78
N LEU A 88 0.50 -6.14 -6.13
CA LEU A 88 0.53 -7.46 -6.79
C LEU A 88 -0.85 -7.84 -7.36
N THR A 89 -1.93 -7.53 -6.63
CA THR A 89 -3.30 -7.76 -7.09
C THR A 89 -3.64 -6.90 -8.31
N TYR A 90 -3.17 -5.64 -8.36
CA TYR A 90 -3.36 -4.77 -9.53
C TYR A 90 -2.68 -5.33 -10.78
N LEU A 91 -1.59 -6.07 -10.60
CA LEU A 91 -0.90 -6.79 -11.68
C LEU A 91 -1.59 -8.10 -12.09
N GLN A 92 -2.71 -8.46 -11.46
CA GLN A 92 -3.40 -9.74 -11.68
C GLN A 92 -2.46 -10.93 -11.49
N ALA A 93 -1.72 -10.93 -10.38
CA ALA A 93 -0.77 -11.98 -10.01
C ALA A 93 -1.07 -12.58 -8.62
N GLN A 94 -2.30 -12.41 -8.12
CA GLN A 94 -2.77 -12.91 -6.83
C GLN A 94 -2.77 -14.43 -6.70
N ASP A 95 -2.82 -15.15 -7.81
CA ASP A 95 -2.72 -16.62 -7.92
C ASP A 95 -1.33 -17.16 -7.54
N ARG A 96 -0.32 -16.28 -7.51
CA ARG A 96 1.07 -16.62 -7.16
C ARG A 96 1.43 -16.34 -5.71
N VAL A 97 0.48 -15.86 -4.90
CA VAL A 97 0.69 -15.59 -3.48
C VAL A 97 0.62 -16.89 -2.69
N VAL A 98 1.70 -17.24 -1.98
CA VAL A 98 1.77 -18.50 -1.21
C VAL A 98 1.61 -18.33 0.29
N ALA A 99 1.76 -17.10 0.81
CA ALA A 99 1.52 -16.77 2.21
C ALA A 99 1.21 -15.28 2.38
N VAL A 100 0.58 -14.91 3.49
CA VAL A 100 0.12 -13.57 3.80
C VAL A 100 0.58 -13.11 5.17
N ASP A 101 0.53 -11.80 5.46
CA ASP A 101 0.73 -11.26 6.80
C ASP A 101 -0.57 -11.28 7.64
N SER A 102 -0.46 -10.91 8.91
CA SER A 102 -1.56 -11.04 9.88
C SER A 102 -2.77 -10.15 9.57
N ILE A 103 -2.65 -9.10 8.75
CA ILE A 103 -3.78 -8.26 8.38
C ILE A 103 -4.82 -9.02 7.56
N GLU A 104 -4.36 -9.96 6.72
CA GLU A 104 -5.25 -10.75 5.86
C GLU A 104 -6.04 -11.82 6.65
N LYS A 105 -5.56 -12.14 7.87
CA LYS A 105 -6.22 -13.08 8.79
C LYS A 105 -7.24 -12.41 9.71
N ARG A 106 -7.25 -11.09 9.78
CA ARG A 106 -8.17 -10.37 10.69
C ARG A 106 -9.59 -10.48 10.15
N CYS A 107 -10.46 -11.03 10.98
CA CYS A 107 -11.90 -10.99 10.77
C CYS A 107 -12.42 -9.68 11.39
N THR A 108 -12.66 -8.66 10.56
CA THR A 108 -13.29 -7.42 10.99
C THR A 108 -14.69 -7.34 10.37
N MET A 109 -15.64 -6.72 11.07
CA MET A 109 -16.98 -6.43 10.50
C MET A 109 -16.85 -5.48 9.29
N PHE A 110 -15.81 -4.65 9.28
CA PHE A 110 -15.54 -3.66 8.25
C PHE A 110 -14.22 -4.01 7.57
N ASP A 111 -14.20 -4.09 6.26
CA ASP A 111 -12.96 -4.20 5.47
C ASP A 111 -13.06 -3.23 4.29
N ALA A 112 -12.27 -2.17 4.33
CA ALA A 112 -12.24 -1.15 3.28
C ALA A 112 -11.12 -1.41 2.25
N ARG A 113 -10.65 -2.66 2.14
CA ARG A 113 -9.58 -3.06 1.22
C ARG A 113 -10.16 -3.79 0.00
N PRO A 114 -10.37 -3.11 -1.13
CA PRO A 114 -10.97 -3.73 -2.31
C PRO A 114 -10.23 -4.99 -2.78
N TYR A 115 -8.89 -5.00 -2.68
CA TYR A 115 -8.08 -6.15 -3.08
C TYR A 115 -8.34 -7.39 -2.19
N ALA A 116 -8.58 -7.19 -0.89
CA ALA A 116 -8.87 -8.28 0.04
C ALA A 116 -10.29 -8.83 -0.16
N LEU A 117 -11.26 -7.96 -0.39
CA LEU A 117 -12.65 -8.34 -0.72
C LEU A 117 -12.71 -9.10 -2.05
N ALA A 118 -11.94 -8.67 -3.03
CA ALA A 118 -11.85 -9.37 -4.32
C ALA A 118 -11.20 -10.76 -4.21
N ASN A 119 -10.35 -10.99 -3.18
CA ASN A 119 -9.53 -12.19 -3.01
C ASN A 119 -9.72 -12.83 -1.62
N PRO A 120 -10.93 -13.34 -1.29
CA PRO A 120 -11.20 -13.92 0.03
C PRO A 120 -10.34 -15.15 0.36
N GLN A 121 -9.75 -15.81 -0.65
CA GLN A 121 -8.81 -16.91 -0.48
C GLN A 121 -7.54 -16.54 0.29
N PHE A 122 -7.14 -15.27 0.34
CA PHE A 122 -5.99 -14.82 1.13
C PHE A 122 -6.14 -15.18 2.62
N LYS A 123 -7.36 -15.20 3.14
CA LYS A 123 -7.64 -15.61 4.53
C LYS A 123 -7.25 -17.07 4.83
N ASN A 124 -7.14 -17.92 3.80
CA ASN A 124 -6.82 -19.33 3.94
C ASN A 124 -5.32 -19.63 3.77
N LEU A 125 -4.53 -18.70 3.24
CA LEU A 125 -3.10 -18.88 3.02
C LEU A 125 -2.33 -18.95 4.35
N PRO A 126 -1.15 -19.60 4.41
CA PRO A 126 -0.27 -19.59 5.57
C PRO A 126 0.13 -18.19 6.00
N LEU A 127 0.44 -18.02 7.29
CA LEU A 127 0.97 -16.78 7.86
C LEU A 127 2.49 -16.75 7.78
N PHE A 128 3.07 -15.64 7.28
CA PHE A 128 4.53 -15.46 7.27
C PHE A 128 5.05 -14.41 8.26
N GLY A 129 4.19 -13.61 8.87
CA GLY A 129 4.58 -12.57 9.80
C GLY A 129 3.44 -11.66 10.19
N GLU A 130 3.78 -10.61 10.95
CA GLU A 130 2.82 -9.60 11.35
C GLU A 130 2.71 -8.49 10.29
N PHE A 131 1.58 -7.80 10.27
CA PHE A 131 1.32 -6.69 9.36
C PHE A 131 2.34 -5.55 9.54
N ARG A 132 2.41 -4.64 8.57
CA ARG A 132 3.38 -3.54 8.50
C ARG A 132 4.84 -3.99 8.36
N GLY A 133 5.08 -5.18 7.77
CA GLY A 133 6.42 -5.64 7.43
C GLY A 133 7.22 -6.20 8.60
N PHE A 134 6.56 -6.62 9.69
CA PHE A 134 7.19 -7.37 10.77
C PHE A 134 7.22 -8.87 10.42
N ASP A 135 8.12 -9.21 9.51
CA ASP A 135 8.27 -10.55 8.99
C ASP A 135 8.85 -11.49 10.05
N ARG A 136 8.51 -12.76 9.97
CA ARG A 136 9.05 -13.84 10.81
C ARG A 136 9.79 -14.84 9.93
N PRO A 137 11.12 -14.70 9.81
CA PRO A 137 11.94 -15.58 8.95
C PRO A 137 11.74 -17.07 9.23
N GLU A 138 11.49 -17.44 10.49
CA GLU A 138 11.19 -18.79 10.91
C GLU A 138 9.87 -19.33 10.34
N LEU A 139 8.85 -18.47 10.23
CA LEU A 139 7.58 -18.85 9.60
C LEU A 139 7.74 -18.98 8.09
N ILE A 140 8.52 -18.08 7.46
CA ILE A 140 8.82 -18.16 6.04
C ILE A 140 9.56 -19.45 5.72
N ALA A 141 10.57 -19.81 6.53
CA ALA A 141 11.33 -21.05 6.38
C ALA A 141 10.47 -22.31 6.57
N ALA A 142 9.40 -22.23 7.36
CA ALA A 142 8.48 -23.33 7.62
C ALA A 142 7.36 -23.48 6.59
N LEU A 143 7.25 -22.57 5.59
CA LEU A 143 6.25 -22.70 4.53
C LEU A 143 6.50 -23.96 3.71
N GLU A 144 5.44 -24.73 3.48
CA GLU A 144 5.48 -25.92 2.60
C GLU A 144 5.84 -25.51 1.16
N GLU A 145 5.20 -24.44 0.67
CA GLU A 145 5.52 -23.83 -0.62
C GLU A 145 6.43 -22.62 -0.41
N GLN A 146 7.73 -22.81 -0.63
CA GLN A 146 8.70 -21.72 -0.48
C GLN A 146 8.52 -20.65 -1.55
N PRO A 147 8.46 -19.35 -1.19
CA PRO A 147 8.42 -18.26 -2.17
C PRO A 147 9.75 -18.19 -2.91
N GLN A 148 9.69 -17.80 -4.18
CA GLN A 148 10.85 -17.54 -5.03
C GLN A 148 11.32 -16.08 -4.95
N VAL A 149 10.44 -15.21 -4.46
CA VAL A 149 10.70 -13.79 -4.21
C VAL A 149 9.83 -13.28 -3.07
N ILE A 150 10.40 -12.36 -2.30
CA ILE A 150 9.68 -11.54 -1.33
C ILE A 150 9.68 -10.11 -1.86
N PHE A 151 8.50 -9.56 -2.15
CA PHE A 151 8.35 -8.12 -2.33
C PHE A 151 8.18 -7.45 -0.99
N LYS A 152 8.85 -6.33 -0.79
CA LYS A 152 8.79 -5.63 0.49
C LYS A 152 8.67 -4.13 0.30
N THR A 153 7.49 -3.59 0.63
CA THR A 153 7.38 -2.16 0.86
C THR A 153 7.95 -1.86 2.24
N PHE A 154 8.91 -0.94 2.31
CA PHE A 154 9.46 -0.51 3.58
C PHE A 154 9.45 1.02 3.63
N TRP A 155 9.13 1.56 4.77
CA TRP A 155 9.09 3.00 4.99
C TRP A 155 9.68 3.31 6.36
N THR A 156 8.83 3.41 7.38
CA THR A 156 9.25 3.73 8.76
C THR A 156 9.05 2.57 9.74
N SER A 157 8.51 1.45 9.26
CA SER A 157 8.19 0.30 10.09
C SER A 157 8.55 -1.01 9.40
N GLY A 158 8.66 -2.07 10.19
CA GLY A 158 9.00 -3.39 9.71
C GLY A 158 10.51 -3.67 9.65
N HIS A 159 10.85 -4.85 9.20
CA HIS A 159 12.23 -5.30 9.13
C HIS A 159 12.91 -4.84 7.83
N ASP A 160 14.21 -4.60 7.92
CA ASP A 160 15.04 -4.25 6.78
C ASP A 160 15.06 -5.36 5.71
N PRO A 161 14.95 -5.00 4.39
CA PRO A 161 14.95 -5.98 3.30
C PRO A 161 16.22 -6.82 3.23
N GLY A 162 17.39 -6.23 3.52
CA GLY A 162 18.69 -6.93 3.51
C GLY A 162 18.77 -7.95 4.63
N MET A 163 18.28 -7.59 5.84
CA MET A 163 18.19 -8.52 6.95
C MET A 163 17.27 -9.71 6.62
N LEU A 164 16.12 -9.44 6.02
CA LEU A 164 15.18 -10.50 5.65
C LEU A 164 15.80 -11.45 4.63
N ARG A 165 16.49 -10.91 3.60
CA ARG A 165 17.23 -11.69 2.60
C ARG A 165 18.30 -12.57 3.26
N SER A 166 19.09 -12.02 4.19
CA SER A 166 20.16 -12.76 4.85
C SER A 166 19.65 -13.91 5.74
N ARG A 167 18.47 -13.74 6.35
CA ARG A 167 17.90 -14.74 7.25
C ARG A 167 17.10 -15.83 6.53
N THR A 168 16.49 -15.51 5.39
CA THR A 168 15.66 -16.47 4.64
C THR A 168 16.40 -17.13 3.49
N GLY A 169 17.47 -16.52 2.96
CA GLY A 169 18.11 -16.94 1.73
C GLY A 169 17.29 -16.67 0.47
N ILE A 170 16.10 -16.09 0.61
CA ILE A 170 15.17 -15.80 -0.51
C ILE A 170 15.46 -14.41 -1.06
N PRO A 171 15.44 -14.21 -2.39
CA PRO A 171 15.53 -12.87 -2.97
C PRO A 171 14.45 -11.93 -2.43
N VAL A 172 14.85 -10.77 -1.92
CA VAL A 172 13.94 -9.71 -1.45
C VAL A 172 14.08 -8.52 -2.38
N VAL A 173 12.98 -8.08 -2.96
CA VAL A 173 12.89 -6.91 -3.83
C VAL A 173 12.21 -5.79 -3.06
N ALA A 174 12.97 -4.76 -2.72
CA ALA A 174 12.46 -3.58 -2.05
C ALA A 174 11.64 -2.72 -3.02
N LEU A 175 10.51 -2.20 -2.55
CA LEU A 175 9.61 -1.32 -3.28
C LEU A 175 9.46 0.01 -2.56
N ASN A 176 9.41 1.11 -3.30
CA ASN A 176 9.06 2.40 -2.75
C ASN A 176 7.59 2.42 -2.30
N HIS A 177 7.33 3.20 -1.26
CA HIS A 177 5.97 3.54 -0.88
C HIS A 177 5.62 4.88 -1.53
N GLY A 178 4.76 4.85 -2.53
CA GLY A 178 4.28 6.03 -3.23
C GLY A 178 2.81 6.30 -2.93
N ASP A 179 2.30 7.39 -3.48
CA ASP A 179 0.90 7.82 -3.41
C ASP A 179 0.40 8.30 -4.78
N LEU A 180 -0.80 8.87 -4.85
CA LEU A 180 -1.32 9.47 -6.08
C LEU A 180 -1.01 10.97 -6.19
N GLY A 181 -0.34 11.55 -5.21
CA GLY A 181 0.09 12.96 -5.16
C GLY A 181 1.54 13.15 -5.56
N ASP A 182 2.33 13.73 -4.66
CA ASP A 182 3.73 14.14 -4.90
C ASP A 182 4.69 12.95 -5.10
N ARG A 183 4.34 11.77 -4.57
CA ARG A 183 5.16 10.56 -4.68
C ARG A 183 4.62 9.56 -5.70
N ARG A 184 3.94 10.05 -6.72
CA ARG A 184 3.32 9.22 -7.76
C ARG A 184 4.34 8.42 -8.56
N GLU A 185 5.50 8.99 -8.86
CA GLU A 185 6.58 8.30 -9.58
C GLU A 185 7.19 7.16 -8.75
N ASP A 186 7.25 7.28 -7.44
CA ASP A 186 7.66 6.17 -6.55
C ASP A 186 6.69 4.99 -6.67
N LEU A 187 5.38 5.27 -6.66
CA LEU A 187 4.33 4.27 -6.85
C LEU A 187 4.45 3.59 -8.21
N PHE A 188 4.58 4.37 -9.28
CA PHE A 188 4.66 3.85 -10.64
C PHE A 188 5.95 3.05 -10.88
N SER A 189 7.07 3.51 -10.33
CA SER A 189 8.34 2.77 -10.35
C SER A 189 8.20 1.41 -9.66
N SER A 190 7.49 1.35 -8.53
CA SER A 190 7.23 0.10 -7.81
C SER A 190 6.31 -0.85 -8.59
N LEU A 191 5.28 -0.33 -9.25
CA LEU A 191 4.42 -1.11 -10.15
C LEU A 191 5.21 -1.67 -11.34
N ARG A 192 6.07 -0.87 -11.98
CA ARG A 192 6.93 -1.31 -13.08
C ARG A 192 7.91 -2.38 -12.63
N LEU A 193 8.59 -2.17 -11.51
CA LEU A 193 9.54 -3.13 -10.95
C LEU A 193 8.86 -4.47 -10.59
N MET A 194 7.73 -4.41 -9.89
CA MET A 194 6.96 -5.60 -9.57
C MET A 194 6.43 -6.29 -10.85
N GLY A 195 5.94 -5.51 -11.82
CA GLY A 195 5.52 -5.99 -13.14
C GLY A 195 6.66 -6.67 -13.92
N GLU A 196 7.87 -6.14 -13.86
CA GLU A 196 9.05 -6.75 -14.43
C GLU A 196 9.36 -8.09 -13.77
N VAL A 197 9.42 -8.12 -12.44
CA VAL A 197 9.72 -9.34 -11.67
C VAL A 197 8.67 -10.41 -11.90
N MET A 198 7.40 -10.07 -11.96
CA MET A 198 6.29 -11.01 -12.15
C MET A 198 5.99 -11.37 -13.62
N GLY A 199 6.73 -10.80 -14.59
CA GLY A 199 6.44 -10.97 -16.01
C GLY A 199 5.13 -10.31 -16.46
N LYS A 200 4.72 -9.23 -15.78
CA LYS A 200 3.46 -8.49 -15.99
C LYS A 200 3.71 -7.03 -16.42
N LYS A 201 4.79 -6.76 -17.17
CA LYS A 201 5.18 -5.40 -17.58
C LYS A 201 4.05 -4.64 -18.28
N GLN A 202 3.39 -5.29 -19.24
CA GLN A 202 2.27 -4.68 -19.96
C GLN A 202 1.15 -4.29 -19.00
N ARG A 203 0.77 -5.18 -18.07
CA ARG A 203 -0.27 -4.89 -17.09
C ARG A 203 0.11 -3.74 -16.15
N ALA A 204 1.37 -3.61 -15.77
CA ALA A 204 1.83 -2.47 -14.98
C ALA A 204 1.60 -1.13 -15.70
N GLU A 205 1.94 -1.05 -16.99
CA GLU A 205 1.70 0.17 -17.79
C GLU A 205 0.21 0.42 -18.01
N GLU A 206 -0.62 -0.61 -18.18
CA GLU A 206 -2.08 -0.48 -18.26
C GLU A 206 -2.66 0.10 -16.96
N VAL A 207 -2.19 -0.36 -15.79
CA VAL A 207 -2.61 0.17 -14.48
C VAL A 207 -2.20 1.63 -14.31
N ILE A 208 -0.98 1.96 -14.67
CA ILE A 208 -0.47 3.35 -14.63
C ILE A 208 -1.30 4.25 -15.54
N ALA A 209 -1.49 3.85 -16.80
CA ALA A 209 -2.27 4.61 -17.78
C ALA A 209 -3.73 4.80 -17.33
N PHE A 210 -4.34 3.80 -16.70
CA PHE A 210 -5.69 3.88 -16.15
C PHE A 210 -5.78 4.91 -15.02
N ILE A 211 -4.86 4.86 -14.05
CA ILE A 211 -4.81 5.80 -12.93
C ILE A 211 -4.63 7.24 -13.44
N GLU A 212 -3.65 7.46 -14.30
CA GLU A 212 -3.41 8.78 -14.92
C GLU A 212 -4.60 9.24 -15.74
N GLY A 213 -5.25 8.33 -16.47
CA GLY A 213 -6.45 8.63 -17.24
C GLY A 213 -7.59 9.13 -16.38
N ALA A 214 -7.83 8.48 -15.22
CA ALA A 214 -8.84 8.90 -14.26
C ALA A 214 -8.54 10.27 -13.65
N ILE A 215 -7.28 10.51 -13.25
CA ILE A 215 -6.86 11.81 -12.71
C ILE A 215 -7.00 12.92 -13.77
N ARG A 216 -6.57 12.67 -15.01
CA ARG A 216 -6.76 13.65 -16.11
C ARG A 216 -8.23 13.90 -16.44
N ASP A 217 -9.11 12.89 -16.32
CA ASP A 217 -10.54 13.09 -16.54
C ASP A 217 -11.16 13.99 -15.47
N LEU A 218 -10.81 13.76 -14.19
CA LEU A 218 -11.24 14.59 -13.06
C LEU A 218 -10.76 16.05 -13.22
N ASP A 219 -9.49 16.25 -13.53
CA ASP A 219 -8.90 17.56 -13.79
C ASP A 219 -9.63 18.28 -14.93
N ARG A 220 -9.79 17.63 -16.09
CA ARG A 220 -10.51 18.22 -17.24
C ARG A 220 -11.94 18.65 -16.92
N ARG A 221 -12.61 17.95 -16.01
CA ARG A 221 -13.98 18.27 -15.60
C ARG A 221 -14.05 19.47 -14.66
N THR A 222 -12.98 19.77 -13.92
CA THR A 222 -13.07 20.67 -12.77
C THR A 222 -12.09 21.84 -12.78
N ALA A 223 -10.98 21.78 -13.53
CA ALA A 223 -9.93 22.80 -13.49
C ALA A 223 -10.37 24.19 -13.95
N ASP A 224 -11.39 24.28 -14.80
CA ASP A 224 -11.90 25.53 -15.36
C ASP A 224 -13.13 26.09 -14.59
N ILE A 225 -13.50 25.49 -13.46
CA ILE A 225 -14.63 25.97 -12.65
C ILE A 225 -14.23 27.28 -11.95
N PRO A 226 -14.99 28.37 -12.18
CA PRO A 226 -14.68 29.66 -11.55
C PRO A 226 -14.74 29.61 -10.04
N GLY A 227 -13.88 30.36 -9.35
CA GLY A 227 -13.77 30.37 -7.89
C GLY A 227 -15.07 30.76 -7.16
N ASP A 228 -15.91 31.59 -7.78
CA ASP A 228 -17.23 32.00 -7.25
C ASP A 228 -18.31 30.91 -7.35
N ARG A 229 -18.01 29.81 -8.04
CA ARG A 229 -18.86 28.60 -8.12
C ARG A 229 -18.35 27.44 -7.29
N LEU A 230 -17.22 27.61 -6.61
CA LEU A 230 -16.68 26.58 -5.73
C LEU A 230 -17.45 26.59 -4.41
N ARG A 231 -18.03 25.46 -4.05
CA ARG A 231 -18.62 25.26 -2.73
C ARG A 231 -17.53 24.94 -1.72
N SER A 232 -17.56 25.58 -0.56
CA SER A 232 -16.66 25.25 0.53
C SER A 232 -16.96 23.85 1.07
N CYS A 233 -15.92 23.04 1.24
CA CYS A 233 -16.09 21.66 1.68
C CYS A 233 -15.07 21.27 2.75
N PHE A 234 -15.42 20.25 3.52
CA PHE A 234 -14.62 19.69 4.58
C PHE A 234 -14.73 18.17 4.54
N VAL A 235 -13.60 17.47 4.80
CA VAL A 235 -13.64 16.03 5.06
C VAL A 235 -13.32 15.81 6.53
N GLY A 236 -14.17 15.07 7.24
CA GLY A 236 -13.99 14.75 8.65
C GLY A 236 -14.02 13.25 8.92
N GLY A 237 -13.55 12.85 10.11
CA GLY A 237 -13.53 11.46 10.52
C GLY A 237 -12.43 10.62 9.86
N ILE A 238 -11.43 11.25 9.23
CA ILE A 238 -10.32 10.56 8.54
C ILE A 238 -9.62 9.59 9.49
N ALA A 239 -9.47 8.35 9.05
CA ALA A 239 -8.76 7.32 9.79
C ALA A 239 -7.25 7.61 9.88
N TYR A 240 -6.71 7.64 11.08
CA TYR A 240 -5.28 7.72 11.33
C TYR A 240 -4.89 6.78 12.46
N ARG A 241 -4.36 5.58 12.11
CA ARG A 241 -4.08 4.49 13.07
C ARG A 241 -5.32 3.97 13.82
N GLY A 242 -6.50 4.21 13.27
CA GLY A 242 -7.81 3.85 13.82
C GLY A 242 -8.88 4.88 13.44
N PRO A 243 -10.14 4.67 13.83
CA PRO A 243 -11.24 5.60 13.61
C PRO A 243 -11.10 6.85 14.49
N HIS A 244 -11.57 8.00 14.01
CA HIS A 244 -11.53 9.30 14.70
C HIS A 244 -12.87 10.03 14.61
N GLY A 245 -13.03 11.10 15.42
CA GLY A 245 -14.13 12.04 15.37
C GLY A 245 -14.01 13.07 14.23
N LEU A 246 -14.96 13.98 14.14
CA LEU A 246 -15.08 14.96 13.05
C LEU A 246 -13.84 15.87 12.92
N GLN A 247 -13.13 16.10 14.00
CA GLN A 247 -11.93 16.93 14.06
C GLN A 247 -10.73 16.36 13.27
N SER A 248 -10.76 15.06 12.95
CA SER A 248 -9.71 14.41 12.19
C SER A 248 -9.92 14.69 10.70
N THR A 249 -8.98 15.38 10.06
CA THR A 249 -9.09 15.84 8.67
C THR A 249 -7.76 15.73 7.93
N GLU A 250 -7.82 15.90 6.63
CA GLU A 250 -6.66 15.85 5.72
C GLU A 250 -6.66 17.10 4.82
N PRO A 251 -5.74 18.07 5.06
CA PRO A 251 -5.65 19.29 4.26
C PRO A 251 -5.36 19.03 2.78
N GLY A 252 -4.57 17.99 2.49
CA GLY A 252 -4.23 17.53 1.15
C GLY A 252 -5.09 16.38 0.65
N TYR A 253 -6.32 16.22 1.12
CA TYR A 253 -7.20 15.10 0.77
C TYR A 253 -7.24 14.84 -0.74
N PRO A 254 -6.73 13.69 -1.24
CA PRO A 254 -6.53 13.47 -2.67
C PRO A 254 -7.80 13.60 -3.51
N PRO A 255 -8.99 13.12 -3.08
CA PRO A 255 -10.23 13.34 -3.83
C PRO A 255 -10.55 14.82 -4.03
N PHE A 256 -10.26 15.69 -3.06
CA PHE A 256 -10.44 17.14 -3.20
C PHE A 256 -9.41 17.75 -4.13
N ALA A 257 -8.15 17.32 -4.04
CA ALA A 257 -7.09 17.80 -4.91
C ALA A 257 -7.38 17.48 -6.39
N PHE A 258 -7.88 16.28 -6.70
CA PHE A 258 -8.19 15.86 -8.07
C PHE A 258 -9.43 16.52 -8.65
N THR A 259 -10.30 17.09 -7.80
CA THR A 259 -11.54 17.78 -8.20
C THR A 259 -11.48 19.29 -8.02
N HIS A 260 -10.32 19.85 -7.70
CA HIS A 260 -10.13 21.29 -7.41
C HIS A 260 -11.13 21.82 -6.37
N ALA A 261 -11.52 20.99 -5.39
CA ALA A 261 -12.50 21.34 -4.37
C ALA A 261 -11.95 22.37 -3.36
N ALA A 262 -12.81 23.28 -2.90
CA ALA A 262 -12.45 24.31 -1.94
C ALA A 262 -12.41 23.76 -0.51
N ASN A 263 -11.35 22.99 -0.18
CA ASN A 263 -11.15 22.41 1.15
C ASN A 263 -10.84 23.51 2.17
N VAL A 264 -11.73 23.75 3.14
CA VAL A 264 -11.55 24.77 4.17
C VAL A 264 -10.36 24.51 5.10
N ALA A 265 -9.92 23.25 5.23
CA ALA A 265 -8.77 22.89 6.05
C ALA A 265 -7.42 23.15 5.37
N SER A 266 -7.36 23.29 4.03
CA SER A 266 -6.13 23.39 3.26
C SER A 266 -5.31 24.66 3.52
N PRO A 267 -5.87 25.88 3.57
CA PRO A 267 -5.10 27.10 3.69
C PRO A 267 -4.26 27.20 4.96
N ALA A 268 -4.78 26.68 6.08
CA ALA A 268 -4.14 26.74 7.39
C ALA A 268 -3.05 25.69 7.61
N ASN A 269 -3.09 24.57 6.83
CA ASN A 269 -2.32 23.37 7.13
C ASN A 269 -1.60 22.82 5.88
N ARG A 270 -1.15 23.69 4.98
CA ARG A 270 -0.44 23.30 3.74
C ARG A 270 0.75 22.40 4.04
N GLY A 271 0.81 21.27 3.33
CA GLY A 271 1.88 20.28 3.46
C GLY A 271 1.71 19.27 4.59
N MET A 272 0.60 19.28 5.32
CA MET A 272 0.26 18.27 6.32
C MET A 272 -0.62 17.18 5.69
N GLU A 273 -0.23 15.90 5.88
CA GLU A 273 -1.01 14.76 5.38
C GLU A 273 -2.26 14.51 6.23
N HIS A 274 -2.15 14.69 7.56
CA HIS A 274 -3.24 14.50 8.52
C HIS A 274 -3.11 15.48 9.67
N VAL A 275 -4.23 16.06 10.09
CA VAL A 275 -4.30 16.98 11.25
C VAL A 275 -5.58 16.73 12.06
N THR A 276 -5.50 17.07 13.35
CA THR A 276 -6.68 17.24 14.20
C THR A 276 -6.90 18.72 14.41
N VAL A 277 -8.05 19.23 13.97
CA VAL A 277 -8.41 20.64 14.10
C VAL A 277 -9.36 20.84 15.28
N ALA A 278 -9.33 22.03 15.88
CA ALA A 278 -10.26 22.37 16.97
C ALA A 278 -11.71 22.44 16.45
N LYS A 279 -12.66 22.05 17.30
CA LYS A 279 -14.10 22.13 17.01
C LYS A 279 -14.51 23.55 16.59
N GLU A 280 -14.05 24.54 17.32
CA GLU A 280 -14.31 25.96 17.10
C GLU A 280 -13.84 26.40 15.71
N GLN A 281 -12.75 25.82 15.22
CA GLN A 281 -12.23 26.11 13.89
C GLN A 281 -13.17 25.55 12.79
N ILE A 282 -13.71 24.34 12.98
CA ILE A 282 -14.70 23.78 12.04
C ILE A 282 -15.95 24.63 12.02
N VAL A 283 -16.42 25.06 13.20
CA VAL A 283 -17.60 25.95 13.32
C VAL A 283 -17.35 27.30 12.66
N GLN A 284 -16.12 27.86 12.83
CA GLN A 284 -15.74 29.13 12.19
C GLN A 284 -15.66 29.01 10.65
N TRP A 285 -15.16 27.89 10.14
CA TRP A 285 -15.12 27.65 8.70
C TRP A 285 -16.51 27.47 8.08
N ASP A 286 -17.44 26.91 8.83
CA ASP A 286 -18.83 26.63 8.44
C ASP A 286 -18.96 26.10 6.99
N PRO A 287 -18.41 24.93 6.68
CA PRO A 287 -18.39 24.40 5.32
C PRO A 287 -19.82 24.17 4.80
N GLU A 288 -20.03 24.46 3.51
CA GLU A 288 -21.31 24.19 2.83
C GLU A 288 -21.55 22.70 2.60
N VAL A 289 -20.49 21.88 2.51
CA VAL A 289 -20.56 20.43 2.31
C VAL A 289 -19.59 19.73 3.23
N ILE A 290 -20.03 18.69 3.91
CA ILE A 290 -19.18 17.81 4.70
C ILE A 290 -19.14 16.42 4.06
N PHE A 291 -17.94 15.92 3.81
CA PHE A 291 -17.69 14.52 3.49
C PHE A 291 -17.21 13.80 4.74
N LEU A 292 -17.79 12.66 5.03
CA LEU A 292 -17.50 11.87 6.22
C LEU A 292 -16.79 10.59 5.83
N ASP A 293 -15.54 10.41 6.26
CA ASP A 293 -14.85 9.14 6.12
C ASP A 293 -15.56 8.08 6.97
N LEU A 294 -16.10 7.06 6.30
CA LEU A 294 -16.93 6.05 6.94
C LEU A 294 -16.18 5.12 7.90
N SER A 295 -14.84 5.19 7.99
CA SER A 295 -14.09 4.51 9.06
C SER A 295 -14.55 4.94 10.45
N THR A 296 -15.04 6.18 10.56
CA THR A 296 -15.57 6.74 11.81
C THR A 296 -16.73 5.93 12.40
N THR A 297 -17.48 5.19 11.56
CA THR A 297 -18.62 4.37 11.99
C THR A 297 -18.21 3.10 12.75
N GLN A 298 -16.93 2.73 12.73
CA GLN A 298 -16.43 1.57 13.47
C GLN A 298 -16.48 1.74 14.99
N GLY A 299 -16.58 2.98 15.48
CA GLY A 299 -16.80 3.26 16.90
C GLY A 299 -18.19 2.86 17.41
N GLY A 300 -19.08 2.42 16.50
CA GLY A 300 -20.48 2.13 16.81
C GLY A 300 -21.32 3.41 16.87
N ASP A 301 -22.57 3.26 17.34
CA ASP A 301 -23.57 4.34 17.33
C ASP A 301 -23.34 5.42 18.39
N ALA A 302 -22.40 5.23 19.31
CA ALA A 302 -22.13 6.12 20.44
C ALA A 302 -20.77 6.84 20.38
N ALA A 303 -20.09 6.79 19.23
CA ALA A 303 -18.79 7.42 19.06
C ALA A 303 -18.51 7.77 17.59
N GLY A 304 -17.49 8.63 17.37
CA GLY A 304 -17.03 9.02 16.05
C GLY A 304 -17.79 10.20 15.45
N ALA A 305 -17.36 10.62 14.26
CA ALA A 305 -17.81 11.87 13.65
C ALA A 305 -19.31 11.89 13.33
N LEU A 306 -19.90 10.75 12.96
CA LEU A 306 -21.35 10.67 12.70
C LEU A 306 -22.14 10.88 13.99
N PHE A 307 -21.74 10.26 15.08
CA PHE A 307 -22.36 10.49 16.39
C PHE A 307 -22.22 11.95 16.83
N GLU A 308 -21.03 12.54 16.67
CA GLU A 308 -20.78 13.94 17.01
C GLU A 308 -21.68 14.90 16.18
N LEU A 309 -21.81 14.68 14.87
CA LEU A 309 -22.70 15.48 14.01
C LEU A 309 -24.18 15.39 14.44
N LYS A 310 -24.61 14.22 14.95
CA LYS A 310 -26.00 14.01 15.41
C LYS A 310 -26.26 14.58 16.81
N THR A 311 -25.26 14.69 17.67
CA THR A 311 -25.49 14.95 19.10
C THR A 311 -24.87 16.25 19.62
N ASP A 312 -23.81 16.77 18.97
CA ASP A 312 -23.14 17.98 19.42
C ASP A 312 -23.84 19.23 18.86
N PRO A 313 -24.40 20.11 19.72
CA PRO A 313 -25.09 21.33 19.26
C PRO A 313 -24.22 22.25 18.40
N ALA A 314 -22.91 22.27 18.64
CA ALA A 314 -21.99 23.09 17.83
C ALA A 314 -21.92 22.58 16.39
N TYR A 315 -21.84 21.27 16.21
CA TYR A 315 -21.82 20.66 14.87
C TYR A 315 -23.19 20.66 14.19
N GLN A 316 -24.28 20.54 14.97
CA GLN A 316 -25.63 20.73 14.46
C GLN A 316 -25.91 22.17 13.97
N SER A 317 -25.13 23.16 14.44
CA SER A 317 -25.23 24.53 13.99
C SER A 317 -24.61 24.80 12.62
N LEU A 318 -23.77 23.87 12.10
CA LEU A 318 -23.13 24.00 10.79
C LEU A 318 -24.14 24.08 9.65
N SER A 319 -23.83 24.89 8.64
CA SER A 319 -24.65 25.03 7.43
C SER A 319 -24.87 23.68 6.74
N ALA A 320 -23.83 22.88 6.55
CA ALA A 320 -23.94 21.54 5.97
C ALA A 320 -24.87 20.61 6.77
N ALA A 321 -24.84 20.66 8.10
CA ALA A 321 -25.71 19.83 8.94
C ALA A 321 -27.17 20.26 8.82
N LYS A 322 -27.47 21.55 8.85
CA LYS A 322 -28.83 22.11 8.72
C LYS A 322 -29.47 21.87 7.36
N THR A 323 -28.68 21.91 6.30
CA THR A 323 -29.15 21.67 4.93
C THR A 323 -29.09 20.19 4.53
N GLY A 324 -28.51 19.35 5.41
CA GLY A 324 -28.28 17.94 5.16
C GLY A 324 -27.23 17.65 4.09
N GLU A 325 -26.31 18.59 3.82
CA GLU A 325 -25.22 18.43 2.85
C GLU A 325 -24.02 17.67 3.47
N VAL A 326 -24.33 16.50 4.03
CA VAL A 326 -23.36 15.56 4.63
C VAL A 326 -23.39 14.26 3.86
N TYR A 327 -22.22 13.79 3.41
CA TYR A 327 -22.08 12.66 2.51
C TYR A 327 -21.03 11.68 2.98
N GLY A 328 -21.26 10.37 2.79
CA GLY A 328 -20.31 9.31 3.14
C GLY A 328 -19.32 9.03 2.03
N VAL A 329 -18.02 9.03 2.36
CA VAL A 329 -16.94 8.58 1.47
C VAL A 329 -16.29 7.31 2.00
N LEU A 330 -15.73 6.50 1.09
CA LEU A 330 -15.06 5.27 1.45
C LEU A 330 -13.76 5.53 2.20
N PRO A 331 -13.44 4.76 3.27
CA PRO A 331 -12.14 4.84 3.91
C PRO A 331 -11.05 4.36 2.97
N TYR A 332 -10.27 5.27 2.41
CA TYR A 332 -9.18 4.88 1.52
C TYR A 332 -7.88 4.54 2.28
N ASN A 333 -7.70 5.07 3.50
CA ASN A 333 -6.48 4.88 4.29
C ASN A 333 -6.58 3.67 5.24
N TRP A 334 -6.84 2.49 4.67
CA TRP A 334 -6.94 1.23 5.42
C TRP A 334 -5.83 0.28 5.02
N TYR A 335 -4.88 0.05 5.92
CA TYR A 335 -3.63 -0.65 5.63
C TYR A 335 -2.91 -0.08 4.41
N SER A 336 -2.50 1.20 4.54
CA SER A 336 -2.04 2.07 3.46
C SER A 336 -3.14 2.46 2.46
N GLN A 337 -2.82 3.33 1.53
CA GLN A 337 -3.78 3.96 0.64
C GLN A 337 -4.38 2.98 -0.38
N ASN A 338 -5.70 2.86 -0.39
CA ASN A 338 -6.46 2.12 -1.39
C ASN A 338 -6.73 3.01 -2.61
N LEU A 339 -5.85 2.92 -3.62
CA LEU A 339 -5.83 3.84 -4.76
C LEU A 339 -7.16 3.85 -5.54
N GLY A 340 -7.80 2.68 -5.66
CA GLY A 340 -9.12 2.58 -6.28
C GLY A 340 -10.19 3.35 -5.54
N SER A 341 -10.16 3.32 -4.20
CA SER A 341 -11.11 4.08 -3.36
C SER A 341 -10.87 5.59 -3.46
N ILE A 342 -9.60 6.04 -3.50
CA ILE A 342 -9.28 7.45 -3.73
C ILE A 342 -9.90 7.95 -5.04
N LEU A 343 -9.76 7.20 -6.13
CA LEU A 343 -10.32 7.58 -7.43
C LEU A 343 -11.85 7.54 -7.41
N ALA A 344 -12.45 6.53 -6.80
CA ALA A 344 -13.90 6.41 -6.67
C ALA A 344 -14.51 7.55 -5.84
N ASP A 345 -13.89 7.87 -4.69
CA ASP A 345 -14.26 9.02 -3.86
C ASP A 345 -14.14 10.33 -4.64
N ALA A 346 -13.10 10.51 -5.46
CA ALA A 346 -12.94 11.72 -6.26
C ALA A 346 -14.07 11.90 -7.28
N TYR A 347 -14.53 10.84 -7.95
CA TYR A 347 -15.69 10.91 -8.83
C TYR A 347 -16.98 11.22 -8.07
N PHE A 348 -17.15 10.66 -6.88
CA PHE A 348 -18.30 10.97 -6.03
C PHE A 348 -18.26 12.43 -5.53
N VAL A 349 -17.13 12.89 -5.02
CA VAL A 349 -16.92 14.29 -4.61
C VAL A 349 -17.24 15.25 -5.75
N GLY A 350 -16.70 14.96 -6.94
CA GLY A 350 -17.00 15.75 -8.13
C GLY A 350 -18.49 15.78 -8.46
N LYS A 351 -19.20 14.64 -8.34
CA LYS A 351 -20.65 14.55 -8.57
C LYS A 351 -21.47 15.38 -7.57
N VAL A 352 -21.04 15.41 -6.30
CA VAL A 352 -21.71 16.19 -5.25
C VAL A 352 -21.45 17.69 -5.42
N LEU A 353 -20.20 18.09 -5.64
CA LEU A 353 -19.81 19.51 -5.71
C LEU A 353 -20.19 20.15 -7.04
N TYR A 354 -20.09 19.41 -8.15
CA TYR A 354 -20.25 19.92 -9.51
C TYR A 354 -21.16 19.02 -10.36
N PRO A 355 -22.42 18.78 -9.97
CA PRO A 355 -23.31 17.80 -10.61
C PRO A 355 -23.42 17.99 -12.13
N TRP A 356 -23.37 19.23 -12.64
CA TRP A 356 -23.44 19.55 -14.07
C TRP A 356 -22.19 19.13 -14.87
N ARG A 357 -21.05 18.85 -14.20
CA ARG A 357 -19.81 18.35 -14.83
C ARG A 357 -19.73 16.83 -14.81
N PHE A 358 -20.58 16.19 -14.02
CA PHE A 358 -20.61 14.75 -13.78
C PHE A 358 -21.97 14.12 -14.07
N GLU A 359 -22.77 14.72 -14.98
CA GLU A 359 -24.11 14.19 -15.34
C GLU A 359 -24.05 12.76 -15.84
N ASP A 360 -23.00 12.44 -16.62
CA ASP A 360 -22.69 11.13 -17.18
C ASP A 360 -22.18 10.11 -16.16
N ILE A 361 -21.87 10.52 -14.92
CA ILE A 361 -21.29 9.66 -13.89
C ILE A 361 -22.35 9.19 -12.90
N ASP A 362 -22.46 7.88 -12.76
CA ASP A 362 -23.07 7.17 -11.65
C ASP A 362 -21.91 6.72 -10.73
N PRO A 363 -21.76 7.28 -9.51
CA PRO A 363 -20.57 7.03 -8.67
C PRO A 363 -20.40 5.56 -8.28
N ALA A 364 -21.49 4.83 -8.01
CA ALA A 364 -21.42 3.42 -7.65
C ALA A 364 -20.93 2.55 -8.82
N LYS A 365 -21.46 2.80 -10.02
CA LYS A 365 -20.99 2.12 -11.24
C LYS A 365 -19.55 2.47 -11.57
N LYS A 366 -19.15 3.74 -11.35
CA LYS A 366 -17.77 4.19 -11.58
C LYS A 366 -16.81 3.54 -10.60
N ALA A 367 -17.18 3.40 -9.33
CA ALA A 367 -16.41 2.65 -8.35
C ALA A 367 -16.23 1.18 -8.77
N ASP A 368 -17.30 0.53 -9.21
CA ASP A 368 -17.25 -0.85 -9.70
C ASP A 368 -16.41 -1.02 -10.97
N GLU A 369 -16.43 -0.04 -11.89
CA GLU A 369 -15.53 0.00 -13.05
C GLU A 369 -14.06 0.05 -12.62
N ILE A 370 -13.74 0.94 -11.67
CA ILE A 370 -12.39 1.10 -11.13
C ILE A 370 -11.93 -0.19 -10.43
N TYR A 371 -12.78 -0.78 -9.59
CA TYR A 371 -12.42 -2.00 -8.86
C TYR A 371 -12.31 -3.21 -9.80
N ALA A 372 -13.22 -3.37 -10.75
CA ALA A 372 -13.15 -4.43 -11.74
C ALA A 372 -11.85 -4.36 -12.54
N PHE A 373 -11.41 -3.16 -12.91
CA PHE A 373 -10.13 -2.98 -13.59
C PHE A 373 -8.94 -3.28 -12.66
N LEU A 374 -8.89 -2.72 -11.46
CA LEU A 374 -7.71 -2.82 -10.59
C LEU A 374 -7.58 -4.20 -9.92
N VAL A 375 -8.69 -4.73 -9.38
CA VAL A 375 -8.67 -5.95 -8.55
C VAL A 375 -9.44 -7.13 -9.18
N GLY A 376 -9.97 -6.96 -10.38
CA GLY A 376 -10.63 -8.03 -11.14
C GLY A 376 -12.07 -8.32 -10.71
N LYS A 377 -12.65 -7.57 -9.75
CA LYS A 377 -13.99 -7.80 -9.23
C LYS A 377 -14.68 -6.50 -8.84
N LYS A 378 -15.98 -6.41 -9.08
CA LYS A 378 -16.84 -5.37 -8.55
C LYS A 378 -17.06 -5.62 -7.06
N VAL A 379 -16.70 -4.67 -6.20
CA VAL A 379 -16.77 -4.82 -4.74
C VAL A 379 -17.43 -3.61 -4.04
N PHE A 380 -17.91 -2.62 -4.78
CA PHE A 380 -18.50 -1.42 -4.20
C PHE A 380 -19.71 -1.74 -3.33
N SER A 381 -20.64 -2.56 -3.81
CA SER A 381 -21.84 -2.93 -3.06
C SER A 381 -21.50 -3.65 -1.75
N GLU A 382 -20.51 -4.55 -1.75
CA GLU A 382 -20.05 -5.26 -0.55
C GLU A 382 -19.40 -4.28 0.45
N MET A 383 -18.58 -3.34 -0.04
CA MET A 383 -17.99 -2.30 0.81
C MET A 383 -19.07 -1.36 1.37
N SER A 384 -19.99 -0.88 0.56
CA SER A 384 -21.08 0.00 1.01
C SER A 384 -21.93 -0.66 2.08
N ALA A 385 -22.29 -1.94 1.90
CA ALA A 385 -23.03 -2.73 2.89
C ALA A 385 -22.30 -2.83 4.23
N ALA A 386 -20.96 -3.01 4.21
CA ALA A 386 -20.13 -3.04 5.43
C ALA A 386 -20.18 -1.72 6.21
N PHE A 387 -20.47 -0.61 5.55
CA PHE A 387 -20.66 0.72 6.16
C PHE A 387 -22.14 1.14 6.23
N GLY A 388 -23.05 0.20 6.37
CA GLY A 388 -24.47 0.45 6.56
C GLY A 388 -25.18 1.06 5.34
N GLY A 389 -24.61 0.92 4.15
CA GLY A 389 -25.15 1.51 2.91
C GLY A 389 -24.91 3.01 2.76
N LEU A 390 -24.03 3.59 3.60
CA LEU A 390 -23.77 5.04 3.60
C LEU A 390 -22.74 5.51 2.58
N ALA A 391 -22.03 4.57 1.93
CA ALA A 391 -21.00 4.94 0.94
C ALA A 391 -21.66 5.57 -0.31
N PHE A 392 -21.21 6.77 -0.64
CA PHE A 392 -21.70 7.59 -1.75
C PHE A 392 -23.17 8.00 -1.61
N GLU A 393 -23.62 8.09 -0.38
CA GLU A 393 -24.98 8.52 -0.05
C GLU A 393 -24.97 9.78 0.82
N ARG A 394 -26.07 10.50 0.78
CA ARG A 394 -26.38 11.58 1.71
C ARG A 394 -26.70 10.96 3.08
N ILE A 395 -26.03 11.41 4.12
CA ILE A 395 -26.17 10.85 5.46
C ILE A 395 -27.31 11.54 6.21
N PRO A 396 -28.34 10.82 6.66
CA PRO A 396 -29.39 11.39 7.51
C PRO A 396 -28.84 11.71 8.89
N LEU A 397 -29.06 12.94 9.37
CA LEU A 397 -28.62 13.40 10.70
C LEU A 397 -29.77 13.37 11.73
N GLU A 398 -30.98 13.04 11.31
CA GLU A 398 -32.14 12.88 12.18
C GLU A 398 -32.09 11.60 13.03
#